data_a8acf7458682970b45bfbedf38bfed39
#
_entry.id   a8acf7458682970b45bfbedf38bfed39
#
_cell.length_a   1.000
_cell.length_b   1.000
_cell.length_c   1.000
_cell.angle_alpha   90.00
_cell.angle_beta   90.00
_cell.angle_gamma   90.00
#
_symmetry.space_group_name_H-M   'P 1'
#
loop_
_entity.id
_entity.type
_entity.pdbx_description
1 polymer ?
#
loop_
_entity_poly.entity_id
_entity_poly.type
_entity_poly.pdbx_seq_one_letter_code
_entity_poly.pdbx_strand_id
1 'polypeptide(L)'
;MFTKTITNFKQGMTPNLYGDGIFKIEHFGHVTEQARPYRALVLSDMTHGEGGAMLSTTKFATISGIIYTIGEEVGSGSRPILSKWDGTNKYWDNFQSFNKDSIYAQMIFGYAGNLYGLWRDGSAATTGYLWKMTTAGSLTAQHQTKAWTNYCDPFYRKANNLEYLGIDNVIYSFDGTTLTAVFTHPLTTFVWTCIAENGIYIQLTGYDTASLEATSYLWDGNSTVNDVNQKYNLGFDYPLHTATLGDFHFFVLSDRTNANIADVGTQQSKKLIIKYSLNDGILKDVNTFYFKELYAYGTSSNGSIEVGGRFVEDDKLYFGASAKFQNETTTSKVIFCLDSKGNLSIAQNLDVDTSSLSYPIGILKQRDGWWFGMGGITATNNWNTTTTEATYSYPAFFETPIFSSNNFTNNINILGYTVTTEPLASGASVIIKVRGDNETAWTTLSTHDTDGSVDYAMIGIVSATGLAYGTRSQMQFRLESIGGAVITGFSVTFNEIPSNTYSYATK
;
A
#
# COMPACT_ATOMS: atom_id res chain seq x y z
N MET A 1 0.34 39.71 0.59
CA MET A 1 1.24 38.84 1.39
C MET A 1 0.40 37.83 2.14
N PHE A 2 0.78 36.57 2.09
CA PHE A 2 0.12 35.51 2.86
C PHE A 2 1.14 34.44 3.27
N THR A 3 0.84 33.68 4.34
CA THR A 3 1.69 32.63 4.86
C THR A 3 0.94 31.30 4.83
N LYS A 4 1.60 30.26 4.37
CA LYS A 4 1.16 28.86 4.47
C LYS A 4 2.03 28.15 5.49
N THR A 5 1.40 27.43 6.42
CA THR A 5 2.10 26.76 7.52
C THR A 5 1.69 25.32 7.61
N ILE A 6 2.65 24.44 7.77
CA ILE A 6 2.48 23.01 8.01
C ILE A 6 3.14 22.71 9.35
N THR A 7 2.34 22.55 10.39
CA THR A 7 2.77 22.18 11.75
C THR A 7 2.11 20.93 12.26
N ASN A 8 1.17 20.38 11.48
CA ASN A 8 0.43 19.21 11.86
C ASN A 8 0.52 18.15 10.76
N PHE A 9 1.30 17.11 11.01
CA PHE A 9 1.48 15.98 10.12
C PHE A 9 0.47 14.85 10.38
N LYS A 10 -0.38 14.97 11.40
CA LYS A 10 -1.37 13.95 11.80
C LYS A 10 -2.42 13.66 10.74
N GLN A 11 -2.66 14.60 9.83
CA GLN A 11 -3.67 14.46 8.79
C GLN A 11 -3.21 13.57 7.62
N GLY A 12 -1.93 13.17 7.59
CA GLY A 12 -1.38 12.40 6.49
C GLY A 12 -1.37 13.18 5.17
N MET A 13 -1.54 12.46 4.08
CA MET A 13 -1.60 13.04 2.74
C MET A 13 -2.95 13.70 2.50
N THR A 14 -2.95 14.87 1.85
CA THR A 14 -4.18 15.48 1.34
C THR A 14 -4.56 14.85 -0.01
N PRO A 15 -5.85 14.62 -0.27
CA PRO A 15 -6.29 14.06 -1.54
C PRO A 15 -6.09 14.98 -2.74
N ASN A 16 -5.88 16.27 -2.51
CA ASN A 16 -5.83 17.29 -3.55
C ASN A 16 -4.42 17.86 -3.72
N LEU A 17 -3.99 18.00 -4.98
CA LEU A 17 -2.74 18.68 -5.31
C LEU A 17 -2.79 20.16 -4.94
N TYR A 18 -3.98 20.76 -4.90
CA TYR A 18 -4.23 22.13 -4.49
C TYR A 18 -5.03 22.14 -3.18
N GLY A 19 -4.51 22.74 -2.15
CA GLY A 19 -5.16 22.79 -0.85
C GLY A 19 -4.21 23.06 0.30
N ASP A 20 -4.66 22.73 1.50
CA ASP A 20 -3.85 22.81 2.71
C ASP A 20 -3.40 21.41 3.14
N GLY A 21 -2.29 21.30 3.87
CA GLY A 21 -1.75 20.04 4.39
C GLY A 21 -0.51 19.56 3.66
N ILE A 22 -0.38 18.26 3.50
CA ILE A 22 0.75 17.59 2.83
C ILE A 22 0.22 16.81 1.63
N PHE A 23 0.75 17.07 0.44
CA PHE A 23 0.34 16.39 -0.77
C PHE A 23 0.89 14.97 -0.85
N LYS A 24 2.18 14.78 -0.56
CA LYS A 24 2.87 13.49 -0.62
C LYS A 24 3.81 13.35 0.57
N ILE A 25 3.88 12.15 1.12
CA ILE A 25 4.81 11.81 2.20
C ILE A 25 5.39 10.43 1.93
N GLU A 26 6.70 10.33 1.91
CA GLU A 26 7.42 9.08 1.67
C GLU A 26 8.44 8.80 2.75
N HIS A 27 8.60 7.54 3.10
CA HIS A 27 9.56 7.04 4.08
C HIS A 27 9.43 7.63 5.50
N PHE A 28 8.29 8.23 5.82
CA PHE A 28 7.96 8.58 7.18
C PHE A 28 7.04 7.51 7.79
N GLY A 29 7.51 6.88 8.84
CA GLY A 29 6.86 5.70 9.37
C GLY A 29 5.62 5.92 10.16
N HIS A 30 5.42 7.10 10.61
CA HIS A 30 4.24 7.43 11.38
C HIS A 30 3.95 8.90 11.23
N VAL A 31 2.78 9.20 10.73
CA VAL A 31 2.27 10.56 10.67
C VAL A 31 1.75 10.92 12.06
N THR A 32 2.65 11.42 12.89
CA THR A 32 2.33 12.00 14.20
C THR A 32 2.28 13.52 14.09
N GLU A 33 2.37 14.22 15.20
CA GLU A 33 2.58 15.68 15.22
C GLU A 33 3.87 16.11 14.53
N GLN A 34 4.78 15.16 14.32
CA GLN A 34 6.11 15.37 13.75
C GLN A 34 6.34 14.40 12.59
N ALA A 35 7.01 14.86 11.55
CA ALA A 35 7.48 13.99 10.47
C ALA A 35 8.76 13.28 10.90
N ARG A 36 8.62 12.04 11.40
CA ARG A 36 9.75 11.16 11.76
C ARG A 36 10.10 10.26 10.60
N PRO A 37 11.33 10.35 10.06
CA PRO A 37 11.74 9.47 8.98
C PRO A 37 11.73 7.99 9.39
N TYR A 38 11.26 7.16 8.49
CA TYR A 38 11.53 5.72 8.56
C TYR A 38 12.97 5.48 8.13
N ARG A 39 13.59 4.52 8.79
CA ARG A 39 14.79 3.94 8.23
C ARG A 39 14.39 3.20 6.97
N ALA A 40 14.86 3.69 5.82
CA ALA A 40 14.57 3.06 4.55
C ALA A 40 15.14 1.64 4.53
N LEU A 41 14.36 0.73 4.01
CA LEU A 41 14.78 -0.64 3.84
C LEU A 41 15.78 -0.71 2.69
N VAL A 42 16.94 -1.29 2.92
CA VAL A 42 17.83 -1.69 1.84
C VAL A 42 17.21 -2.93 1.20
N LEU A 43 16.85 -2.80 -0.07
CA LEU A 43 16.40 -3.94 -0.86
C LEU A 43 17.58 -4.90 -1.03
N SER A 44 17.54 -6.06 -0.41
CA SER A 44 18.50 -7.11 -0.68
C SER A 44 17.92 -8.06 -1.73
N ASP A 45 18.68 -8.30 -2.80
CA ASP A 45 18.42 -9.43 -3.66
C ASP A 45 18.38 -10.69 -2.83
N MET A 46 17.25 -11.37 -2.88
CA MET A 46 17.16 -12.65 -2.21
C MET A 46 17.74 -13.71 -3.12
N THR A 47 18.98 -14.02 -2.85
CA THR A 47 19.61 -15.19 -3.45
C THR A 47 18.96 -16.45 -2.87
N HIS A 48 18.64 -17.39 -3.75
CA HIS A 48 18.36 -18.76 -3.35
C HIS A 48 19.66 -19.48 -2.99
N GLY A 49 19.67 -20.15 -1.86
CA GLY A 49 20.60 -21.22 -1.62
C GLY A 49 20.46 -22.29 -2.70
N GLU A 50 21.37 -23.23 -2.76
CA GLU A 50 21.52 -24.23 -3.81
C GLU A 50 20.22 -24.69 -4.48
N GLY A 51 20.08 -24.47 -5.79
CA GLY A 51 19.18 -25.24 -6.63
C GLY A 51 18.09 -24.56 -7.43
N GLY A 52 17.99 -23.25 -7.50
CA GLY A 52 17.05 -22.63 -8.44
C GLY A 52 16.61 -21.22 -8.07
N ALA A 53 16.50 -20.36 -9.05
CA ALA A 53 15.94 -19.04 -8.88
C ALA A 53 14.41 -19.17 -8.77
N MET A 54 13.79 -18.53 -7.76
CA MET A 54 12.34 -18.32 -7.73
C MET A 54 11.97 -17.24 -8.71
N LEU A 55 10.95 -17.48 -9.55
CA LEU A 55 10.42 -16.47 -10.46
C LEU A 55 9.46 -15.50 -9.76
N SER A 56 8.76 -15.96 -8.71
CA SER A 56 7.76 -15.15 -8.02
C SER A 56 7.55 -15.60 -6.56
N THR A 57 7.59 -14.63 -5.65
CA THR A 57 7.03 -14.80 -4.32
C THR A 57 5.73 -14.04 -4.24
N THR A 58 4.66 -14.74 -3.91
CA THR A 58 3.33 -14.13 -3.93
C THR A 58 2.85 -13.75 -2.54
N LYS A 59 2.94 -14.67 -1.58
CA LYS A 59 2.38 -14.49 -0.24
C LYS A 59 3.33 -15.05 0.82
N PHE A 60 3.15 -14.60 2.04
CA PHE A 60 3.95 -15.02 3.20
C PHE A 60 3.09 -15.61 4.29
N ALA A 61 3.68 -16.54 5.04
CA ALA A 61 3.13 -17.03 6.28
C ALA A 61 4.25 -17.13 7.33
N THR A 62 3.87 -17.02 8.60
CA THR A 62 4.81 -17.16 9.71
C THR A 62 4.34 -18.28 10.64
N ILE A 63 5.24 -19.22 10.95
CA ILE A 63 5.00 -20.26 11.96
C ILE A 63 6.21 -20.29 12.89
N SER A 64 5.97 -20.21 14.19
CA SER A 64 7.02 -20.28 15.22
C SER A 64 8.19 -19.31 14.96
N GLY A 65 7.89 -18.13 14.42
CA GLY A 65 8.88 -17.11 14.10
C GLY A 65 9.66 -17.32 12.80
N ILE A 66 9.42 -18.42 12.09
CA ILE A 66 10.03 -18.69 10.78
C ILE A 66 9.07 -18.18 9.69
N ILE A 67 9.62 -17.45 8.72
CA ILE A 67 8.88 -16.96 7.57
C ILE A 67 8.94 -17.98 6.45
N TYR A 68 7.79 -18.23 5.86
CA TYR A 68 7.63 -19.08 4.68
C TYR A 68 7.00 -18.26 3.55
N THR A 69 7.35 -18.62 2.33
CA THR A 69 6.74 -18.05 1.13
C THR A 69 6.46 -19.14 0.11
N ILE A 70 5.50 -18.85 -0.76
CA ILE A 70 5.23 -19.68 -1.94
C ILE A 70 5.60 -18.89 -3.17
N GLY A 71 6.21 -19.54 -4.14
CA GLY A 71 6.66 -18.94 -5.39
C GLY A 71 6.72 -19.97 -6.52
N GLU A 72 7.24 -19.55 -7.68
CA GLU A 72 7.40 -20.41 -8.85
C GLU A 72 8.88 -20.62 -9.16
N GLU A 73 9.24 -21.83 -9.60
CA GLU A 73 10.60 -22.20 -9.99
C GLU A 73 10.95 -21.67 -11.38
N VAL A 74 12.16 -21.13 -11.54
CA VAL A 74 12.69 -20.71 -12.85
C VAL A 74 13.00 -21.93 -13.70
N GLY A 75 12.41 -22.02 -14.90
CA GLY A 75 12.93 -22.84 -16.00
C GLY A 75 12.24 -24.17 -16.26
N SER A 76 11.28 -24.59 -15.48
CA SER A 76 10.55 -25.82 -15.74
C SER A 76 9.05 -25.67 -15.48
N GLY A 77 8.33 -25.10 -16.43
CA GLY A 77 6.87 -25.24 -16.48
C GLY A 77 6.08 -24.82 -15.25
N SER A 78 6.50 -23.77 -14.55
CA SER A 78 5.75 -23.17 -13.40
C SER A 78 5.48 -24.18 -12.27
N ARG A 79 6.53 -24.69 -11.63
CA ARG A 79 6.38 -25.48 -10.40
C ARG A 79 6.28 -24.56 -9.19
N PRO A 80 5.27 -24.68 -8.35
CA PRO A 80 5.27 -24.00 -7.07
C PRO A 80 6.35 -24.54 -6.16
N ILE A 81 7.06 -23.63 -5.53
CA ILE A 81 8.06 -23.93 -4.50
C ILE A 81 7.66 -23.24 -3.21
N LEU A 82 7.70 -23.99 -2.13
CA LEU A 82 7.66 -23.48 -0.77
C LEU A 82 9.08 -23.25 -0.29
N SER A 83 9.35 -22.04 0.14
CA SER A 83 10.64 -21.67 0.68
C SER A 83 10.51 -21.17 2.11
N LYS A 84 11.52 -21.40 2.92
CA LYS A 84 11.64 -20.82 4.26
C LYS A 84 12.83 -19.88 4.33
N TRP A 85 12.72 -18.84 5.13
CA TRP A 85 13.79 -17.89 5.35
C TRP A 85 14.85 -18.44 6.31
N ASP A 86 16.10 -18.50 5.86
CA ASP A 86 17.25 -18.73 6.73
C ASP A 86 17.76 -17.37 7.26
N GLY A 87 17.40 -17.07 8.50
CA GLY A 87 17.81 -15.85 9.17
C GLY A 87 19.31 -15.74 9.45
N THR A 88 20.05 -16.85 9.43
CA THR A 88 21.51 -16.89 9.65
C THR A 88 22.26 -16.50 8.40
N ASN A 89 21.95 -17.17 7.30
CA ASN A 89 22.64 -17.02 6.03
C ASN A 89 22.03 -15.94 5.12
N LYS A 90 20.85 -15.41 5.49
CA LYS A 90 20.15 -14.33 4.77
C LYS A 90 19.74 -14.72 3.35
N TYR A 91 19.24 -15.93 3.18
CA TYR A 91 18.69 -16.39 1.91
C TYR A 91 17.42 -17.24 2.11
N TRP A 92 16.70 -17.51 1.00
CA TRP A 92 15.59 -18.42 0.97
C TRP A 92 16.06 -19.84 0.71
N ASP A 93 15.74 -20.73 1.62
CA ASP A 93 15.92 -22.18 1.42
C ASP A 93 14.72 -22.75 0.68
N ASN A 94 14.96 -23.48 -0.41
CA ASN A 94 13.93 -24.31 -1.03
C ASN A 94 13.55 -25.42 -0.06
N PHE A 95 12.39 -25.26 0.55
CA PHE A 95 11.96 -26.16 1.59
C PHE A 95 11.22 -27.37 1.02
N GLN A 96 10.34 -27.15 0.02
CA GLN A 96 9.58 -28.22 -0.62
C GLN A 96 9.04 -27.76 -1.98
N SER A 97 9.09 -28.62 -2.98
CA SER A 97 8.40 -28.42 -4.26
C SER A 97 7.15 -29.29 -4.37
N PHE A 98 6.16 -28.75 -5.07
CA PHE A 98 5.03 -29.54 -5.52
C PHE A 98 5.46 -30.31 -6.77
N ASN A 99 5.70 -31.58 -6.69
CA ASN A 99 6.23 -32.45 -7.75
C ASN A 99 5.32 -32.54 -9.01
N LYS A 100 4.81 -31.40 -9.49
CA LYS A 100 3.88 -31.31 -10.61
C LYS A 100 4.04 -29.99 -11.33
N ASP A 101 4.19 -30.03 -12.65
CA ASP A 101 4.26 -28.84 -13.49
C ASP A 101 2.87 -28.24 -13.72
N SER A 102 2.83 -26.95 -14.03
CA SER A 102 1.60 -26.22 -14.37
C SER A 102 0.54 -26.18 -13.28
N ILE A 103 0.95 -26.16 -12.02
CA ILE A 103 0.06 -25.90 -10.89
C ILE A 103 0.14 -24.43 -10.48
N TYR A 104 -1.01 -23.92 -10.08
CA TYR A 104 -1.12 -22.56 -9.52
C TYR A 104 -1.33 -22.66 -8.02
N ALA A 105 -0.32 -22.27 -7.25
CA ALA A 105 -0.37 -22.20 -5.81
C ALA A 105 -0.19 -20.74 -5.38
N GLN A 106 -1.23 -20.13 -4.85
CA GLN A 106 -1.28 -18.68 -4.66
C GLN A 106 -1.58 -18.22 -3.24
N MET A 107 -2.01 -19.12 -2.39
CA MET A 107 -2.32 -18.82 -1.00
C MET A 107 -1.41 -19.61 -0.09
N ILE A 108 -0.92 -18.95 0.96
CA ILE A 108 -0.20 -19.59 2.05
C ILE A 108 -0.64 -18.95 3.38
N PHE A 109 -0.89 -19.78 4.38
CA PHE A 109 -1.16 -19.35 5.74
C PHE A 109 -0.68 -20.38 6.76
N GLY A 110 -0.42 -19.92 7.97
CA GLY A 110 -0.02 -20.75 9.09
C GLY A 110 -1.19 -21.01 10.03
N TYR A 111 -1.44 -22.29 10.38
CA TYR A 111 -2.45 -22.65 11.36
C TYR A 111 -2.01 -23.87 12.17
N ALA A 112 -2.16 -23.80 13.51
CA ALA A 112 -1.86 -24.91 14.43
C ALA A 112 -0.49 -25.58 14.16
N GLY A 113 0.54 -24.76 13.90
CA GLY A 113 1.91 -25.23 13.67
C GLY A 113 2.16 -25.89 12.30
N ASN A 114 1.24 -25.78 11.35
CA ASN A 114 1.41 -26.25 9.98
C ASN A 114 1.17 -25.14 8.98
N LEU A 115 1.66 -25.30 7.76
CA LEU A 115 1.36 -24.46 6.61
C LEU A 115 0.23 -25.06 5.79
N TYR A 116 -0.60 -24.18 5.27
CA TYR A 116 -1.72 -24.52 4.39
C TYR A 116 -1.80 -23.52 3.25
N GLY A 117 -2.51 -23.89 2.19
CA GLY A 117 -2.84 -22.99 1.11
C GLY A 117 -3.65 -23.68 0.02
N LEU A 118 -4.00 -22.91 -1.01
CA LEU A 118 -4.77 -23.41 -2.14
C LEU A 118 -3.86 -23.66 -3.33
N TRP A 119 -4.13 -24.72 -4.08
CA TRP A 119 -3.58 -24.94 -5.41
C TRP A 119 -4.61 -25.55 -6.36
N ARG A 120 -4.40 -25.38 -7.64
CA ARG A 120 -5.18 -26.03 -8.68
C ARG A 120 -4.31 -26.48 -9.84
N ASP A 121 -4.81 -27.46 -10.57
CA ASP A 121 -4.15 -28.08 -11.71
C ASP A 121 -4.55 -27.37 -13.00
N GLY A 122 -3.68 -26.48 -13.51
CA GLY A 122 -3.92 -25.71 -14.72
C GLY A 122 -4.84 -24.49 -14.53
N SER A 123 -4.84 -23.58 -15.51
CA SER A 123 -5.60 -22.33 -15.47
C SER A 123 -7.11 -22.52 -15.60
N ALA A 124 -7.54 -23.58 -16.26
CA ALA A 124 -8.94 -23.93 -16.50
C ALA A 124 -9.45 -25.06 -15.60
N ALA A 125 -8.71 -25.41 -14.54
CA ALA A 125 -9.05 -26.56 -13.75
C ALA A 125 -10.30 -26.33 -12.92
N THR A 126 -11.24 -27.24 -13.04
CA THR A 126 -12.41 -27.37 -12.16
C THR A 126 -12.06 -28.04 -10.83
N THR A 127 -10.84 -28.54 -10.70
CA THR A 127 -10.37 -29.26 -9.50
C THR A 127 -9.27 -28.46 -8.84
N GLY A 128 -9.50 -28.09 -7.61
CA GLY A 128 -8.52 -27.46 -6.72
C GLY A 128 -8.41 -28.22 -5.41
N TYR A 129 -7.38 -27.91 -4.66
CA TYR A 129 -7.08 -28.58 -3.41
C TYR A 129 -6.58 -27.60 -2.37
N LEU A 130 -6.91 -27.89 -1.11
CA LEU A 130 -6.17 -27.38 0.04
C LEU A 130 -4.96 -28.27 0.26
N TRP A 131 -3.76 -27.73 0.26
CA TRP A 131 -2.56 -28.44 0.64
C TRP A 131 -2.20 -28.20 2.11
N LYS A 132 -1.45 -29.12 2.69
CA LYS A 132 -0.91 -29.03 4.05
C LYS A 132 0.57 -29.38 4.04
N MET A 133 1.37 -28.65 4.77
CA MET A 133 2.76 -28.99 5.04
C MET A 133 3.09 -28.83 6.51
N THR A 134 3.79 -29.82 7.06
CA THR A 134 4.34 -29.73 8.41
C THR A 134 5.63 -28.91 8.42
N THR A 135 6.00 -28.38 9.56
CA THR A 135 7.28 -27.66 9.75
C THR A 135 8.50 -28.56 9.55
N ALA A 136 8.32 -29.90 9.57
CA ALA A 136 9.36 -30.88 9.22
C ALA A 136 9.48 -31.14 7.71
N GLY A 137 8.68 -30.46 6.86
CA GLY A 137 8.74 -30.59 5.42
C GLY A 137 7.88 -31.69 4.81
N SER A 138 7.00 -32.33 5.57
CA SER A 138 6.07 -33.32 5.02
C SER A 138 4.89 -32.63 4.34
N LEU A 139 4.83 -32.71 3.00
CA LEU A 139 3.78 -32.12 2.17
C LEU A 139 2.67 -33.14 1.87
N THR A 140 1.43 -32.75 2.17
CA THR A 140 0.21 -33.39 1.70
C THR A 140 -0.45 -32.47 0.69
N ALA A 141 -0.18 -32.69 -0.60
CA ALA A 141 -0.62 -31.78 -1.66
C ALA A 141 -2.14 -31.73 -1.83
N GLN A 142 -2.83 -32.85 -1.55
CA GLN A 142 -4.29 -32.97 -1.65
C GLN A 142 -4.88 -33.24 -0.27
N HIS A 143 -4.68 -32.34 0.67
CA HIS A 143 -5.22 -32.48 2.02
C HIS A 143 -6.76 -32.48 2.01
N GLN A 144 -7.35 -31.57 1.20
CA GLN A 144 -8.79 -31.57 0.90
C GLN A 144 -9.02 -31.15 -0.55
N THR A 145 -10.00 -31.76 -1.21
CA THR A 145 -10.44 -31.35 -2.54
C THR A 145 -11.34 -30.11 -2.41
N LYS A 146 -10.98 -29.06 -3.13
CA LYS A 146 -11.74 -27.81 -3.15
C LYS A 146 -11.52 -27.07 -4.44
N ALA A 147 -12.49 -27.10 -5.34
CA ALA A 147 -12.47 -26.27 -6.54
C ALA A 147 -12.56 -24.79 -6.17
N TRP A 148 -11.84 -23.94 -6.89
CA TRP A 148 -11.86 -22.50 -6.71
C TRP A 148 -11.52 -21.77 -8.01
N THR A 149 -12.09 -20.60 -8.20
CA THR A 149 -11.76 -19.65 -9.27
C THR A 149 -11.14 -18.40 -8.67
N ASN A 150 -11.78 -17.87 -7.63
CA ASN A 150 -11.31 -16.71 -6.89
C ASN A 150 -11.18 -17.04 -5.40
N TYR A 151 -10.32 -16.32 -4.72
CA TYR A 151 -10.13 -16.44 -3.29
C TYR A 151 -9.79 -15.06 -2.70
N CYS A 152 -10.02 -14.89 -1.41
CA CYS A 152 -9.46 -13.78 -0.65
C CYS A 152 -8.44 -14.27 0.38
N ASP A 153 -7.59 -13.38 0.85
CA ASP A 153 -6.59 -13.69 1.87
C ASP A 153 -7.26 -14.26 3.12
N PRO A 154 -6.69 -15.31 3.71
CA PRO A 154 -7.23 -15.94 4.90
C PRO A 154 -7.16 -15.01 6.09
N PHE A 155 -8.05 -15.23 7.05
CA PHE A 155 -8.16 -14.45 8.24
C PHE A 155 -8.29 -15.35 9.48
N TYR A 156 -7.33 -15.27 10.38
CA TYR A 156 -7.35 -15.99 11.64
C TYR A 156 -8.09 -15.22 12.73
N ARG A 157 -9.15 -15.82 13.28
CA ARG A 157 -9.92 -15.25 14.38
C ARG A 157 -9.53 -15.91 15.69
N LYS A 158 -8.90 -15.15 16.58
CA LYS A 158 -8.45 -15.64 17.90
C LYS A 158 -9.61 -16.07 18.80
N ALA A 159 -10.77 -15.40 18.71
CA ALA A 159 -11.89 -15.64 19.58
C ALA A 159 -12.44 -17.07 19.55
N ASN A 160 -12.37 -17.74 18.40
CA ASN A 160 -12.86 -19.11 18.22
C ASN A 160 -11.80 -20.08 17.68
N ASN A 161 -10.55 -19.59 17.52
CA ASN A 161 -9.42 -20.40 17.02
C ASN A 161 -9.70 -21.06 15.67
N LEU A 162 -10.28 -20.29 14.74
CA LEU A 162 -10.57 -20.73 13.38
C LEU A 162 -9.91 -19.80 12.35
N GLU A 163 -9.52 -20.39 11.23
CA GLU A 163 -9.16 -19.64 10.02
C GLU A 163 -10.39 -19.51 9.14
N TYR A 164 -10.59 -18.34 8.56
CA TYR A 164 -11.67 -18.08 7.61
C TYR A 164 -11.10 -17.82 6.22
N LEU A 165 -11.69 -18.46 5.21
CA LEU A 165 -11.26 -18.37 3.82
C LEU A 165 -12.46 -18.02 2.94
N GLY A 166 -12.32 -16.98 2.13
CA GLY A 166 -13.28 -16.69 1.06
C GLY A 166 -12.86 -17.43 -0.20
N ILE A 167 -13.72 -18.31 -0.70
CA ILE A 167 -13.52 -19.06 -1.93
C ILE A 167 -14.77 -18.88 -2.79
N ASP A 168 -14.62 -18.23 -3.94
CA ASP A 168 -15.72 -17.83 -4.81
C ASP A 168 -16.80 -17.07 -4.00
N ASN A 169 -18.05 -17.51 -3.99
CA ASN A 169 -19.14 -16.89 -3.23
C ASN A 169 -19.34 -17.48 -1.82
N VAL A 170 -18.42 -18.33 -1.34
CA VAL A 170 -18.55 -19.02 -0.06
C VAL A 170 -17.45 -18.63 0.90
N ILE A 171 -17.81 -18.36 2.15
CA ILE A 171 -16.87 -18.28 3.28
C ILE A 171 -16.80 -19.64 3.95
N TYR A 172 -15.59 -20.13 4.13
CA TYR A 172 -15.28 -21.35 4.87
C TYR A 172 -14.61 -21.04 6.19
N SER A 173 -14.95 -21.77 7.22
CA SER A 173 -14.12 -21.89 8.42
C SER A 173 -13.22 -23.13 8.30
N PHE A 174 -12.02 -23.03 8.85
CA PHE A 174 -11.04 -24.09 8.86
C PHE A 174 -10.48 -24.32 10.27
N ASP A 175 -10.52 -25.56 10.75
CA ASP A 175 -10.09 -25.97 12.09
C ASP A 175 -8.73 -26.69 12.08
N GLY A 176 -7.99 -26.70 10.97
CA GLY A 176 -6.77 -27.46 10.76
C GLY A 176 -6.98 -28.82 10.11
N THR A 177 -8.22 -29.28 9.99
CA THR A 177 -8.60 -30.57 9.43
C THR A 177 -9.69 -30.46 8.38
N THR A 178 -10.73 -29.67 8.64
CA THR A 178 -11.94 -29.59 7.82
C THR A 178 -12.24 -28.17 7.38
N LEU A 179 -12.54 -28.01 6.08
CA LEU A 179 -13.17 -26.81 5.54
C LEU A 179 -14.69 -26.94 5.64
N THR A 180 -15.30 -26.11 6.46
CA THR A 180 -16.74 -26.06 6.64
C THR A 180 -17.32 -24.79 6.02
N ALA A 181 -18.28 -24.93 5.09
CA ALA A 181 -18.98 -23.78 4.54
C ALA A 181 -19.85 -23.14 5.65
N VAL A 182 -19.60 -21.87 5.94
CA VAL A 182 -20.27 -21.16 7.05
C VAL A 182 -21.11 -19.98 6.60
N PHE A 183 -20.80 -19.41 5.45
CA PHE A 183 -21.59 -18.35 4.85
C PHE A 183 -21.55 -18.49 3.33
N THR A 184 -22.70 -18.57 2.67
CA THR A 184 -22.81 -18.65 1.22
C THR A 184 -23.61 -17.45 0.70
N HIS A 185 -22.98 -16.64 -0.13
CA HIS A 185 -23.68 -15.53 -0.76
C HIS A 185 -24.73 -16.08 -1.77
N PRO A 186 -25.96 -15.53 -1.80
CA PRO A 186 -27.02 -16.03 -2.67
C PRO A 186 -26.71 -15.90 -4.17
N LEU A 187 -25.92 -14.90 -4.57
CA LEU A 187 -25.45 -14.74 -5.93
C LEU A 187 -24.20 -15.57 -6.17
N THR A 188 -24.24 -16.47 -7.14
CA THR A 188 -23.08 -17.30 -7.52
C THR A 188 -21.98 -16.51 -8.23
N THR A 189 -22.31 -15.33 -8.72
CA THR A 189 -21.39 -14.35 -9.32
C THR A 189 -20.68 -13.48 -8.30
N PHE A 190 -21.00 -13.62 -7.00
CA PHE A 190 -20.36 -12.85 -5.96
C PHE A 190 -18.97 -13.42 -5.61
N VAL A 191 -18.00 -12.51 -5.41
CA VAL A 191 -16.62 -12.85 -5.08
C VAL A 191 -16.20 -12.10 -3.81
N TRP A 192 -15.68 -12.83 -2.84
CA TRP A 192 -15.10 -12.25 -1.63
C TRP A 192 -13.72 -11.69 -1.92
N THR A 193 -13.43 -10.48 -1.44
CA THR A 193 -12.13 -9.82 -1.61
C THR A 193 -11.39 -9.66 -0.29
N CYS A 194 -12.11 -9.56 0.82
CA CYS A 194 -11.48 -9.30 2.12
C CYS A 194 -12.33 -9.80 3.28
N ILE A 195 -11.66 -10.34 4.29
CA ILE A 195 -12.23 -10.72 5.58
C ILE A 195 -11.46 -9.98 6.68
N ALA A 196 -12.15 -9.40 7.65
CA ALA A 196 -11.54 -8.73 8.80
C ALA A 196 -12.35 -8.93 10.07
N GLU A 197 -11.70 -8.78 11.21
CA GLU A 197 -12.38 -8.76 12.50
C GLU A 197 -13.01 -7.39 12.74
N ASN A 198 -14.17 -7.39 13.37
CA ASN A 198 -14.90 -6.21 13.76
C ASN A 198 -15.54 -6.45 15.14
N GLY A 199 -14.73 -6.34 16.17
CA GLY A 199 -15.15 -6.65 17.53
C GLY A 199 -15.63 -8.09 17.67
N ILE A 200 -16.93 -8.28 18.02
CA ILE A 200 -17.53 -9.61 18.11
C ILE A 200 -17.93 -10.19 16.75
N TYR A 201 -17.91 -9.39 15.69
CA TYR A 201 -18.33 -9.75 14.35
C TYR A 201 -17.14 -10.01 13.42
N ILE A 202 -17.45 -10.65 12.31
CA ILE A 202 -16.56 -10.79 11.16
C ILE A 202 -17.09 -9.92 10.03
N GLN A 203 -16.25 -9.11 9.45
CA GLN A 203 -16.58 -8.29 8.31
C GLN A 203 -16.19 -8.99 7.03
N LEU A 204 -17.18 -9.28 6.19
CA LEU A 204 -17.04 -9.97 4.92
C LEU A 204 -17.29 -8.98 3.80
N THR A 205 -16.28 -8.69 3.00
CA THR A 205 -16.37 -7.71 1.91
C THR A 205 -16.13 -8.38 0.58
N GLY A 206 -16.94 -8.04 -0.41
CA GLY A 206 -16.84 -8.57 -1.76
C GLY A 206 -17.66 -7.78 -2.76
N TYR A 207 -17.77 -8.30 -3.95
CA TYR A 207 -18.56 -7.68 -5.01
C TYR A 207 -19.17 -8.73 -5.93
N ASP A 208 -20.26 -8.35 -6.59
CA ASP A 208 -20.88 -9.16 -7.62
C ASP A 208 -20.22 -8.87 -8.99
N THR A 209 -19.69 -9.89 -9.64
CA THR A 209 -19.04 -9.75 -10.95
C THR A 209 -20.01 -9.42 -12.09
N ALA A 210 -21.31 -9.66 -11.92
CA ALA A 210 -22.33 -9.37 -12.91
C ALA A 210 -22.86 -7.93 -12.80
N SER A 211 -23.26 -7.49 -11.61
CA SER A 211 -23.77 -6.13 -11.38
C SER A 211 -22.68 -5.11 -11.11
N LEU A 212 -21.49 -5.58 -10.72
CA LEU A 212 -20.35 -4.79 -10.26
C LEU A 212 -20.59 -4.06 -8.92
N GLU A 213 -21.67 -4.38 -8.20
CA GLU A 213 -21.94 -3.81 -6.89
C GLU A 213 -21.05 -4.42 -5.82
N ALA A 214 -20.39 -3.57 -5.06
CA ALA A 214 -19.60 -3.95 -3.91
C ALA A 214 -20.42 -3.86 -2.62
N THR A 215 -20.28 -4.87 -1.79
CA THR A 215 -21.04 -4.98 -0.54
C THR A 215 -20.13 -5.51 0.57
N SER A 216 -20.35 -5.02 1.78
CA SER A 216 -19.77 -5.59 2.99
C SER A 216 -20.85 -6.03 3.97
N TYR A 217 -20.63 -7.15 4.61
CA TYR A 217 -21.55 -7.76 5.57
C TYR A 217 -20.88 -7.86 6.93
N LEU A 218 -21.64 -7.51 7.97
CA LEU A 218 -21.26 -7.74 9.35
C LEU A 218 -21.94 -9.02 9.83
N TRP A 219 -21.15 -10.06 10.04
CA TRP A 219 -21.64 -11.40 10.39
C TRP A 219 -21.11 -11.85 11.76
N ASP A 220 -21.94 -12.49 12.57
CA ASP A 220 -21.60 -12.91 13.93
C ASP A 220 -20.61 -14.10 14.00
N GLY A 221 -20.40 -14.78 12.89
CA GLY A 221 -19.53 -15.95 12.80
C GLY A 221 -20.18 -17.27 13.24
N ASN A 222 -21.46 -17.26 13.61
CA ASN A 222 -22.16 -18.43 14.15
C ASN A 222 -23.36 -18.87 13.31
N SER A 223 -24.02 -17.93 12.61
CA SER A 223 -25.19 -18.26 11.80
C SER A 223 -24.77 -18.88 10.47
N THR A 224 -25.35 -20.02 10.14
CA THR A 224 -25.07 -20.74 8.89
C THR A 224 -25.78 -20.17 7.67
N VAL A 225 -26.69 -19.24 7.84
CA VAL A 225 -27.53 -18.67 6.78
C VAL A 225 -27.58 -17.17 6.93
N ASN A 226 -27.09 -16.45 5.94
CA ASN A 226 -27.35 -15.04 5.56
C ASN A 226 -27.87 -14.06 6.67
N ASP A 227 -27.81 -14.45 7.91
CA ASP A 227 -28.18 -13.65 9.06
C ASP A 227 -27.02 -12.71 9.35
N VAL A 228 -27.02 -11.60 8.62
CA VAL A 228 -26.03 -10.56 8.80
C VAL A 228 -26.62 -9.48 9.70
N ASN A 229 -25.88 -9.09 10.71
CA ASN A 229 -26.32 -8.01 11.59
C ASN A 229 -26.42 -6.69 10.83
N GLN A 230 -25.61 -6.52 9.79
CA GLN A 230 -25.58 -5.31 9.01
C GLN A 230 -25.02 -5.53 7.61
N LYS A 231 -25.55 -4.77 6.64
CA LYS A 231 -25.11 -4.73 5.26
C LYS A 231 -24.73 -3.30 4.89
N TYR A 232 -23.53 -3.13 4.32
CA TYR A 232 -23.06 -1.88 3.77
C TYR A 232 -23.02 -1.96 2.25
N ASN A 233 -23.73 -1.07 1.57
CA ASN A 233 -23.59 -0.91 0.12
C ASN A 233 -22.43 0.03 -0.15
N LEU A 234 -21.36 -0.49 -0.73
CA LEU A 234 -20.13 0.27 -1.05
C LEU A 234 -20.19 0.96 -2.42
N GLY A 235 -21.25 0.69 -3.20
CA GLY A 235 -21.42 1.21 -4.56
C GLY A 235 -20.75 0.34 -5.61
N PHE A 236 -20.28 0.97 -6.69
CA PHE A 236 -19.68 0.28 -7.84
C PHE A 236 -18.15 0.32 -7.85
N ASP A 237 -17.52 0.88 -6.84
CA ASP A 237 -16.08 0.90 -6.70
C ASP A 237 -15.57 -0.50 -6.29
N TYR A 238 -14.35 -0.82 -6.71
CA TYR A 238 -13.76 -2.13 -6.42
C TYR A 238 -13.27 -2.17 -4.96
N PRO A 239 -13.75 -3.11 -4.12
CA PRO A 239 -13.32 -3.23 -2.74
C PRO A 239 -11.96 -3.91 -2.65
N LEU A 240 -10.94 -3.15 -2.25
CA LEU A 240 -9.57 -3.64 -2.07
C LEU A 240 -9.40 -4.29 -0.70
N HIS A 241 -9.66 -3.50 0.35
CA HIS A 241 -9.39 -3.92 1.72
C HIS A 241 -10.49 -3.45 2.66
N THR A 242 -10.63 -4.17 3.76
CA THR A 242 -11.39 -3.73 4.93
C THR A 242 -10.57 -4.02 6.18
N ALA A 243 -10.65 -3.13 7.16
CA ALA A 243 -9.97 -3.28 8.44
C ALA A 243 -10.73 -2.54 9.54
N THR A 244 -10.69 -3.07 10.75
CA THR A 244 -11.07 -2.35 11.96
C THR A 244 -9.82 -1.70 12.53
N LEU A 245 -9.83 -0.38 12.65
CA LEU A 245 -8.73 0.42 13.17
C LEU A 245 -9.28 1.31 14.29
N GLY A 246 -8.93 1.02 15.53
CA GLY A 246 -9.59 1.62 16.70
C GLY A 246 -11.08 1.32 16.71
N ASP A 247 -11.91 2.36 16.84
CA ASP A 247 -13.37 2.24 16.88
C ASP A 247 -14.06 2.27 15.50
N PHE A 248 -13.28 2.37 14.42
CA PHE A 248 -13.81 2.57 13.09
C PHE A 248 -13.57 1.36 12.18
N HIS A 249 -14.54 1.10 11.30
CA HIS A 249 -14.40 0.13 10.21
C HIS A 249 -14.12 0.86 8.93
N PHE A 250 -12.92 0.66 8.41
CA PHE A 250 -12.49 1.27 7.17
C PHE A 250 -12.68 0.34 5.99
N PHE A 251 -13.05 0.96 4.87
CA PHE A 251 -13.15 0.34 3.56
C PHE A 251 -12.24 1.12 2.60
N VAL A 252 -11.30 0.42 2.00
CA VAL A 252 -10.43 0.95 0.97
C VAL A 252 -10.93 0.46 -0.37
N LEU A 253 -11.34 1.37 -1.22
CA LEU A 253 -11.93 1.10 -2.52
C LEU A 253 -11.10 1.76 -3.62
N SER A 254 -11.23 1.23 -4.83
CA SER A 254 -10.59 1.79 -6.02
C SER A 254 -11.65 2.00 -7.10
N ASP A 255 -11.55 3.09 -7.85
CA ASP A 255 -12.46 3.25 -8.99
C ASP A 255 -12.22 2.17 -10.04
N ARG A 256 -13.28 1.81 -10.73
CA ARG A 256 -13.23 0.88 -11.86
C ARG A 256 -13.13 1.70 -13.14
N THR A 257 -12.03 1.55 -13.86
CA THR A 257 -11.81 2.26 -15.12
C THR A 257 -12.36 1.51 -16.33
N ASN A 258 -12.60 0.18 -16.22
CA ASN A 258 -13.20 -0.61 -17.29
C ASN A 258 -14.25 -1.57 -16.72
N ALA A 259 -15.42 -1.60 -17.36
CA ALA A 259 -16.53 -2.49 -17.01
C ALA A 259 -16.23 -3.97 -17.25
N ASN A 260 -15.17 -4.30 -17.98
CA ASN A 260 -14.80 -5.68 -18.32
C ASN A 260 -13.63 -6.13 -17.44
N ILE A 261 -13.93 -6.76 -16.30
CA ILE A 261 -12.95 -7.48 -15.47
C ILE A 261 -12.30 -8.64 -16.24
N ALA A 262 -12.90 -9.05 -17.37
CA ALA A 262 -12.42 -10.15 -18.21
C ALA A 262 -11.24 -9.77 -19.12
N ASP A 263 -10.93 -8.50 -19.30
CA ASP A 263 -9.72 -8.12 -20.02
C ASP A 263 -8.51 -8.42 -19.15
N VAL A 264 -7.80 -9.47 -19.54
CA VAL A 264 -6.49 -9.88 -19.01
C VAL A 264 -5.56 -8.67 -19.03
N GLY A 265 -5.48 -7.95 -17.94
CA GLY A 265 -4.69 -6.74 -17.84
C GLY A 265 -4.76 -6.15 -16.44
N THR A 266 -3.73 -5.45 -16.06
CA THR A 266 -3.74 -4.62 -14.86
C THR A 266 -4.87 -3.61 -14.97
N GLN A 267 -5.74 -3.63 -13.98
CA GLN A 267 -6.81 -2.64 -13.87
C GLN A 267 -6.20 -1.31 -13.45
N GLN A 268 -6.04 -0.41 -14.40
CA GLN A 268 -5.60 0.94 -14.14
C GLN A 268 -6.74 1.73 -13.51
N SER A 269 -6.56 2.10 -12.27
CA SER A 269 -7.44 2.99 -11.54
C SER A 269 -6.84 4.40 -11.50
N LYS A 270 -7.63 5.36 -11.05
CA LYS A 270 -7.16 6.74 -10.82
C LYS A 270 -7.50 7.25 -9.44
N LYS A 271 -8.27 6.49 -8.67
CA LYS A 271 -8.75 6.91 -7.36
C LYS A 271 -8.56 5.81 -6.33
N LEU A 272 -8.21 6.24 -5.14
CA LEU A 272 -8.29 5.46 -3.92
C LEU A 272 -9.32 6.15 -3.01
N ILE A 273 -10.37 5.44 -2.67
CA ILE A 273 -11.51 5.97 -1.91
C ILE A 273 -11.50 5.33 -0.54
N ILE A 274 -11.48 6.14 0.50
CA ILE A 274 -11.54 5.69 1.89
C ILE A 274 -12.90 6.02 2.46
N LYS A 275 -13.61 4.99 2.91
CA LYS A 275 -14.87 5.11 3.63
C LYS A 275 -14.75 4.49 5.02
N TYR A 276 -15.60 4.88 5.94
CA TYR A 276 -15.67 4.26 7.27
C TYR A 276 -17.09 4.16 7.79
N SER A 277 -17.27 3.34 8.80
CA SER A 277 -18.51 3.21 9.58
C SER A 277 -18.20 3.00 11.07
N LEU A 278 -19.14 3.35 11.93
CA LEU A 278 -19.12 3.15 13.39
C LEU A 278 -20.05 2.01 13.84
N ASN A 279 -20.33 1.02 13.02
CA ASN A 279 -21.36 -0.01 13.27
C ASN A 279 -22.81 0.51 13.30
N ASP A 280 -23.04 1.69 12.81
CA ASP A 280 -24.36 2.33 12.76
C ASP A 280 -25.10 2.09 11.42
N GLY A 281 -24.51 1.33 10.50
CA GLY A 281 -25.03 1.10 9.15
C GLY A 281 -24.81 2.26 8.19
N ILE A 282 -24.21 3.34 8.67
CA ILE A 282 -24.01 4.54 7.88
C ILE A 282 -22.56 4.58 7.41
N LEU A 283 -22.38 4.58 6.08
CA LEU A 283 -21.09 4.84 5.47
C LEU A 283 -20.83 6.33 5.40
N LYS A 284 -19.62 6.70 5.76
CA LYS A 284 -19.10 8.05 5.65
C LYS A 284 -17.87 8.05 4.78
N ASP A 285 -17.77 9.00 3.85
CA ASP A 285 -16.57 9.22 3.08
C ASP A 285 -15.53 9.94 3.94
N VAL A 286 -14.32 9.41 3.98
CA VAL A 286 -13.18 10.11 4.61
C VAL A 286 -12.50 10.98 3.57
N ASN A 287 -11.93 10.33 2.55
CA ASN A 287 -11.16 10.99 1.51
C ASN A 287 -11.19 10.20 0.21
N THR A 288 -10.98 10.92 -0.89
CA THR A 288 -10.71 10.34 -2.21
C THR A 288 -9.38 10.90 -2.71
N PHE A 289 -8.40 10.01 -2.86
CA PHE A 289 -7.07 10.37 -3.37
C PHE A 289 -7.02 10.14 -4.88
N TYR A 290 -6.47 11.11 -5.62
CA TYR A 290 -6.39 11.08 -7.07
C TYR A 290 -4.95 10.84 -7.52
N PHE A 291 -4.81 9.87 -8.43
CA PHE A 291 -3.53 9.49 -9.03
C PHE A 291 -3.61 9.69 -10.56
N LYS A 292 -2.48 9.84 -11.19
CA LYS A 292 -2.39 9.75 -12.64
C LYS A 292 -2.65 8.31 -13.10
N GLU A 293 -2.08 7.35 -12.35
CA GLU A 293 -2.26 5.92 -12.52
C GLU A 293 -2.19 5.23 -11.15
N LEU A 294 -3.04 4.25 -10.91
CA LEU A 294 -3.05 3.42 -9.71
C LEU A 294 -3.29 1.96 -10.10
N TYR A 295 -2.44 1.06 -9.65
CA TYR A 295 -2.57 -0.38 -9.82
C TYR A 295 -2.57 -1.02 -8.44
N ALA A 296 -3.73 -1.39 -7.93
CA ALA A 296 -3.91 -1.98 -6.62
C ALA A 296 -4.58 -3.36 -6.67
N TYR A 297 -5.04 -3.77 -7.85
CA TYR A 297 -5.58 -5.09 -8.13
C TYR A 297 -5.40 -5.43 -9.61
N GLY A 298 -5.47 -6.70 -9.95
CA GLY A 298 -5.35 -7.16 -11.32
C GLY A 298 -5.81 -8.60 -11.47
N THR A 299 -5.85 -9.07 -12.70
CA THR A 299 -6.16 -10.48 -12.99
C THR A 299 -4.84 -11.20 -13.22
N SER A 300 -4.58 -12.22 -12.43
CA SER A 300 -3.39 -13.07 -12.60
C SER A 300 -3.50 -13.91 -13.87
N SER A 301 -2.39 -14.49 -14.30
CA SER A 301 -2.33 -15.34 -15.50
C SER A 301 -3.29 -16.53 -15.48
N ASN A 302 -3.76 -16.92 -14.31
CA ASN A 302 -4.72 -17.99 -14.11
C ASN A 302 -6.19 -17.54 -14.03
N GLY A 303 -6.45 -16.23 -14.26
CA GLY A 303 -7.79 -15.64 -14.27
C GLY A 303 -8.35 -15.28 -12.89
N SER A 304 -7.64 -15.53 -11.77
CA SER A 304 -8.07 -15.06 -10.46
C SER A 304 -7.74 -13.59 -10.27
N ILE A 305 -8.56 -12.89 -9.53
CA ILE A 305 -8.31 -11.48 -9.18
C ILE A 305 -7.41 -11.44 -7.96
N GLU A 306 -6.28 -10.77 -8.09
CA GLU A 306 -5.34 -10.51 -7.01
C GLU A 306 -5.43 -9.06 -6.59
N VAL A 307 -5.56 -8.84 -5.30
CA VAL A 307 -5.53 -7.51 -4.68
C VAL A 307 -4.14 -7.32 -4.06
N GLY A 308 -3.68 -6.08 -3.99
CA GLY A 308 -2.45 -5.73 -3.29
C GLY A 308 -2.40 -6.35 -1.90
N GLY A 309 -1.23 -6.79 -1.46
CA GLY A 309 -1.05 -7.41 -0.16
C GLY A 309 -1.45 -6.47 0.97
N ARG A 310 -1.86 -7.02 2.11
CA ARG A 310 -2.22 -6.25 3.28
C ARG A 310 -1.58 -6.78 4.56
N PHE A 311 -1.42 -5.89 5.51
CA PHE A 311 -0.97 -6.21 6.86
C PHE A 311 -1.60 -5.22 7.84
N VAL A 312 -2.11 -5.69 8.98
CA VAL A 312 -2.71 -4.85 10.01
C VAL A 312 -1.91 -5.00 11.29
N GLU A 313 -1.45 -3.89 11.85
CA GLU A 313 -0.70 -3.83 13.11
C GLU A 313 -0.90 -2.46 13.76
N ASP A 314 -1.04 -2.41 15.08
CA ASP A 314 -1.11 -1.17 15.88
C ASP A 314 -2.12 -0.16 15.34
N ASP A 315 -3.35 -0.59 15.08
CA ASP A 315 -4.43 0.23 14.52
C ASP A 315 -4.07 0.92 13.19
N LYS A 316 -3.26 0.25 12.38
CA LYS A 316 -2.89 0.68 11.03
C LYS A 316 -3.07 -0.44 10.03
N LEU A 317 -3.59 -0.08 8.87
CA LEU A 317 -3.65 -0.94 7.70
C LEU A 317 -2.54 -0.54 6.73
N TYR A 318 -1.66 -1.48 6.43
CA TYR A 318 -0.65 -1.37 5.38
C TYR A 318 -1.11 -2.15 4.16
N PHE A 319 -1.00 -1.57 2.98
CA PHE A 319 -1.40 -2.26 1.75
C PHE A 319 -0.57 -1.83 0.54
N GLY A 320 -0.36 -2.79 -0.36
CA GLY A 320 0.48 -2.63 -1.53
C GLY A 320 -0.25 -2.07 -2.73
N ALA A 321 0.41 -1.19 -3.47
CA ALA A 321 -0.05 -0.71 -4.76
C ALA A 321 1.14 -0.21 -5.61
N SER A 322 0.89 0.01 -6.90
CA SER A 322 1.74 0.85 -7.73
C SER A 322 1.01 2.14 -8.03
N ALA A 323 1.61 3.26 -7.74
CA ALA A 323 0.99 4.57 -7.89
C ALA A 323 1.88 5.51 -8.70
N LYS A 324 1.26 6.25 -9.61
CA LYS A 324 1.85 7.38 -10.29
C LYS A 324 1.12 8.63 -9.87
N PHE A 325 1.79 9.47 -9.14
CA PHE A 325 1.19 10.72 -8.68
C PHE A 325 1.00 11.69 -9.83
N GLN A 326 0.09 12.66 -9.67
CA GLN A 326 -0.29 13.57 -10.75
C GLN A 326 0.87 14.37 -11.32
N ASN A 327 1.86 14.65 -10.50
CA ASN A 327 3.05 15.42 -10.83
C ASN A 327 4.28 14.57 -11.19
N GLU A 328 4.12 13.24 -11.32
CA GLU A 328 5.21 12.31 -11.61
C GLU A 328 5.16 11.77 -13.03
N THR A 329 6.33 11.39 -13.54
CA THR A 329 6.49 10.72 -14.84
C THR A 329 6.63 9.22 -14.70
N THR A 330 7.03 8.73 -13.53
CA THR A 330 7.29 7.32 -13.23
C THR A 330 6.27 6.78 -12.24
N THR A 331 6.07 5.47 -12.27
CA THR A 331 5.21 4.75 -11.32
C THR A 331 6.07 4.23 -10.19
N SER A 332 5.67 4.53 -8.95
CA SER A 332 6.32 4.04 -7.73
C SER A 332 5.59 2.82 -7.19
N LYS A 333 6.32 1.81 -6.73
CA LYS A 333 5.79 0.68 -5.99
C LYS A 333 5.71 1.08 -4.52
N VAL A 334 4.52 1.14 -3.96
CA VAL A 334 4.33 1.73 -2.65
C VAL A 334 3.59 0.78 -1.70
N ILE A 335 3.91 0.93 -0.42
CA ILE A 335 3.07 0.45 0.66
C ILE A 335 2.43 1.66 1.30
N PHE A 336 1.12 1.76 1.14
CA PHE A 336 0.33 2.74 1.84
C PHE A 336 0.13 2.33 3.30
N CYS A 337 0.00 3.31 4.17
CA CYS A 337 -0.40 3.18 5.55
C CYS A 337 -1.65 4.03 5.80
N LEU A 338 -2.73 3.39 6.22
CA LEU A 338 -3.95 4.03 6.68
C LEU A 338 -4.04 3.88 8.19
N ASP A 339 -4.18 4.98 8.92
CA ASP A 339 -4.31 4.98 10.38
C ASP A 339 -5.79 4.97 10.84
N SER A 340 -6.00 4.83 12.16
CA SER A 340 -7.33 4.82 12.78
C SER A 340 -8.10 6.14 12.69
N LYS A 341 -7.52 7.19 12.14
CA LYS A 341 -8.18 8.48 11.87
C LYS A 341 -8.54 8.65 10.41
N GLY A 342 -8.23 7.66 9.57
CA GLY A 342 -8.44 7.71 8.14
C GLY A 342 -7.36 8.47 7.37
N ASN A 343 -6.20 8.73 7.99
CA ASN A 343 -5.09 9.41 7.33
C ASN A 343 -4.27 8.41 6.52
N LEU A 344 -3.99 8.76 5.28
CA LEU A 344 -3.18 7.96 4.37
C LEU A 344 -1.75 8.54 4.26
N SER A 345 -0.77 7.66 4.25
CA SER A 345 0.63 8.00 3.98
C SER A 345 1.31 6.88 3.19
N ILE A 346 2.49 7.14 2.64
CA ILE A 346 3.34 6.10 2.05
C ILE A 346 4.32 5.64 3.12
N ALA A 347 4.11 4.45 3.64
CA ALA A 347 5.03 3.85 4.60
C ALA A 347 6.36 3.46 3.96
N GLN A 348 6.30 2.92 2.73
CA GLN A 348 7.49 2.51 1.98
C GLN A 348 7.30 2.81 0.50
N ASN A 349 8.34 3.32 -0.13
CA ASN A 349 8.50 3.33 -1.57
C ASN A 349 9.55 2.26 -1.90
N LEU A 350 9.13 1.27 -2.67
CA LEU A 350 9.99 0.21 -3.13
C LEU A 350 10.62 0.67 -4.45
N ASP A 351 11.75 1.32 -4.39
CA ASP A 351 12.47 1.78 -5.58
C ASP A 351 13.09 0.59 -6.33
N VAL A 352 12.22 -0.19 -6.95
CA VAL A 352 12.59 -1.35 -7.75
C VAL A 352 12.29 -1.07 -9.22
N ASP A 353 13.29 -1.23 -10.05
CA ASP A 353 13.16 -1.12 -11.51
C ASP A 353 12.46 -2.36 -12.07
N THR A 354 11.16 -2.46 -11.78
CA THR A 354 10.30 -3.52 -12.30
C THR A 354 9.30 -2.93 -13.30
N SER A 355 8.66 -3.80 -14.08
CA SER A 355 7.64 -3.37 -15.05
C SER A 355 6.59 -2.49 -14.36
N SER A 356 6.06 -1.52 -15.07
CA SER A 356 5.07 -0.56 -14.56
C SER A 356 3.80 -1.22 -13.99
N LEU A 357 3.56 -2.47 -14.33
CA LEU A 357 2.32 -3.20 -14.06
C LEU A 357 2.39 -4.10 -12.80
N SER A 358 3.55 -4.23 -12.16
CA SER A 358 3.68 -5.01 -10.92
C SER A 358 3.38 -4.17 -9.69
N TYR A 359 2.86 -4.79 -8.64
CA TYR A 359 2.58 -4.17 -7.34
C TYR A 359 2.78 -5.18 -6.20
N PRO A 360 3.01 -4.74 -4.96
CA PRO A 360 3.15 -5.66 -3.83
C PRO A 360 1.84 -6.42 -3.56
N ILE A 361 1.84 -7.74 -3.73
CA ILE A 361 0.71 -8.62 -3.47
C ILE A 361 0.86 -9.44 -2.18
N GLY A 362 2.06 -9.54 -1.65
CA GLY A 362 2.36 -10.09 -0.35
C GLY A 362 3.07 -9.04 0.50
N ILE A 363 2.59 -8.83 1.71
CA ILE A 363 3.21 -7.92 2.68
C ILE A 363 3.26 -8.63 4.02
N LEU A 364 4.42 -8.63 4.64
CA LEU A 364 4.61 -9.07 6.00
C LEU A 364 5.55 -8.10 6.70
N LYS A 365 5.14 -7.60 7.87
CA LYS A 365 5.99 -6.82 8.75
C LYS A 365 6.41 -7.70 9.93
N GLN A 366 7.69 -7.72 10.23
CA GLN A 366 8.22 -8.31 11.45
C GLN A 366 9.05 -7.27 12.20
N ARG A 367 9.42 -7.60 13.43
CA ARG A 367 10.14 -6.71 14.34
C ARG A 367 11.28 -5.93 13.67
N ASP A 368 12.03 -6.59 12.81
CA ASP A 368 13.27 -6.07 12.24
C ASP A 368 13.17 -5.71 10.75
N GLY A 369 11.98 -5.76 10.14
CA GLY A 369 11.86 -5.41 8.74
C GLY A 369 10.54 -5.74 8.06
N TRP A 370 10.50 -5.43 6.78
CA TRP A 370 9.38 -5.68 5.89
C TRP A 370 9.73 -6.74 4.85
N TRP A 371 8.75 -7.53 4.50
CA TRP A 371 8.83 -8.55 3.47
C TRP A 371 7.81 -8.25 2.40
N PHE A 372 8.23 -8.27 1.13
CA PHE A 372 7.36 -7.96 0.02
C PHE A 372 7.40 -9.07 -1.02
N GLY A 373 6.24 -9.49 -1.47
CA GLY A 373 6.08 -10.30 -2.65
C GLY A 373 5.47 -9.44 -3.75
N MET A 374 6.10 -9.41 -4.91
CA MET A 374 5.59 -8.67 -6.06
C MET A 374 4.75 -9.56 -6.94
N GLY A 375 3.65 -9.03 -7.45
CA GLY A 375 2.77 -9.69 -8.41
C GLY A 375 2.40 -8.77 -9.55
N GLY A 376 1.72 -9.31 -10.57
CA GLY A 376 1.29 -8.60 -11.76
C GLY A 376 1.49 -9.40 -13.03
N ILE A 377 1.00 -8.89 -14.16
CA ILE A 377 0.90 -9.63 -15.42
C ILE A 377 2.27 -9.93 -16.05
N THR A 378 3.28 -9.16 -15.73
CA THR A 378 4.60 -9.24 -16.34
C THR A 378 5.73 -9.28 -15.33
N ALA A 379 5.44 -9.66 -14.09
CA ALA A 379 6.47 -9.74 -13.06
C ALA A 379 7.41 -10.91 -13.36
N THR A 380 8.49 -10.61 -14.06
CA THR A 380 9.59 -11.56 -14.28
C THR A 380 10.64 -11.51 -13.18
N ASN A 381 10.60 -10.49 -12.33
CA ASN A 381 11.55 -10.28 -11.27
C ASN A 381 10.81 -10.07 -9.95
N ASN A 382 11.15 -10.88 -8.97
CA ASN A 382 10.53 -10.86 -7.66
C ASN A 382 11.54 -10.42 -6.64
N TRP A 383 11.19 -9.34 -6.00
CA TRP A 383 12.02 -8.74 -4.99
C TRP A 383 11.42 -9.01 -3.63
N ASN A 384 12.16 -9.67 -2.81
CA ASN A 384 11.85 -9.81 -1.41
C ASN A 384 12.89 -9.06 -0.63
N THR A 385 12.48 -8.24 0.29
CA THR A 385 13.44 -7.50 1.08
C THR A 385 13.41 -7.94 2.52
N THR A 386 14.58 -8.11 3.06
CA THR A 386 14.78 -8.03 4.47
C THR A 386 15.73 -6.91 4.75
N THR A 387 15.49 -6.19 5.80
CA THR A 387 16.51 -5.31 6.33
C THR A 387 16.86 -5.73 7.71
N THR A 388 18.12 -5.95 7.88
CA THR A 388 18.72 -6.06 9.20
C THR A 388 19.43 -4.78 9.61
N GLU A 389 19.63 -3.87 8.66
CA GLU A 389 20.33 -2.62 8.93
C GLU A 389 19.46 -1.45 8.47
N ALA A 390 18.97 -0.78 9.45
CA ALA A 390 18.28 0.45 9.29
C ALA A 390 19.30 1.55 8.98
N THR A 391 19.58 1.75 7.73
CA THR A 391 20.28 2.95 7.28
C THR A 391 19.27 3.95 6.74
N TYR A 392 19.51 5.23 6.98
CA TYR A 392 18.76 6.30 6.30
C TYR A 392 19.32 6.49 4.89
N SER A 393 19.32 5.40 4.09
CA SER A 393 19.96 5.37 2.77
C SER A 393 19.23 6.20 1.74
N TYR A 394 17.92 6.41 1.95
CA TYR A 394 17.10 7.26 1.10
C TYR A 394 16.53 8.40 1.93
N PRO A 395 16.51 9.63 1.40
CA PRO A 395 15.89 10.74 2.12
C PRO A 395 14.39 10.48 2.26
N ALA A 396 13.90 10.52 3.50
CA ALA A 396 12.49 10.65 3.73
C ALA A 396 12.05 12.05 3.32
N PHE A 397 10.94 12.21 2.64
CA PHE A 397 10.50 13.54 2.24
C PHE A 397 8.98 13.70 2.33
N PHE A 398 8.56 14.94 2.44
CA PHE A 398 7.18 15.31 2.16
C PHE A 398 7.12 16.45 1.14
N GLU A 399 6.03 16.46 0.38
CA GLU A 399 5.70 17.51 -0.56
C GLU A 399 4.46 18.27 -0.08
N THR A 400 4.50 19.58 -0.18
CA THR A 400 3.32 20.41 0.07
C THR A 400 2.33 20.27 -1.10
N PRO A 401 1.06 20.66 -0.93
CA PRO A 401 0.23 21.00 -2.05
C PRO A 401 0.86 22.13 -2.87
N ILE A 402 0.32 22.36 -4.06
CA ILE A 402 0.69 23.52 -4.86
C ILE A 402 0.08 24.77 -4.23
N PHE A 403 0.92 25.71 -3.86
CA PHE A 403 0.51 27.01 -3.39
C PHE A 403 0.40 27.97 -4.57
N SER A 404 -0.70 28.67 -4.66
CA SER A 404 -0.96 29.72 -5.63
C SER A 404 -1.43 30.99 -4.92
N SER A 405 -1.43 32.10 -5.64
CA SER A 405 -2.08 33.31 -5.17
C SER A 405 -3.58 33.08 -4.91
N ASN A 406 -4.14 33.81 -3.93
CA ASN A 406 -5.58 33.84 -3.72
C ASN A 406 -6.34 34.44 -4.90
N ASN A 407 -5.67 35.25 -5.72
CA ASN A 407 -6.16 35.75 -6.99
C ASN A 407 -5.44 35.03 -8.14
N PHE A 408 -6.15 34.20 -8.90
CA PHE A 408 -5.62 33.40 -10.02
C PHE A 408 -4.84 34.19 -11.08
N THR A 409 -5.01 35.53 -11.13
CA THR A 409 -4.30 36.39 -12.06
C THR A 409 -2.96 36.91 -11.50
N ASN A 410 -2.67 36.64 -10.24
CA ASN A 410 -1.44 37.11 -9.60
C ASN A 410 -0.39 35.99 -9.60
N ASN A 411 0.84 36.41 -9.74
CA ASN A 411 1.98 35.55 -9.46
C ASN A 411 2.38 35.63 -7.99
N ILE A 412 3.15 34.69 -7.51
CA ILE A 412 3.70 34.63 -6.16
C ILE A 412 5.22 34.68 -6.19
N ASN A 413 5.80 35.28 -5.18
CA ASN A 413 7.24 35.27 -4.91
C ASN A 413 7.47 34.95 -3.44
N ILE A 414 8.48 34.12 -3.14
CA ILE A 414 8.82 33.73 -1.77
C ILE A 414 9.51 34.91 -1.07
N LEU A 415 8.97 35.33 0.08
CA LEU A 415 9.61 36.33 0.95
C LEU A 415 10.49 35.69 2.01
N GLY A 416 10.14 34.49 2.43
CA GLY A 416 10.89 33.75 3.43
C GLY A 416 10.19 32.44 3.77
N TYR A 417 10.89 31.56 4.45
CA TYR A 417 10.35 30.34 5.01
C TYR A 417 11.04 29.98 6.32
N THR A 418 10.34 29.24 7.15
CA THR A 418 10.82 28.73 8.43
C THR A 418 10.80 27.20 8.39
N VAL A 419 11.87 26.59 8.84
CA VAL A 419 11.96 25.15 9.07
C VAL A 419 12.19 24.91 10.56
N THR A 420 11.45 24.02 11.15
CA THR A 420 11.59 23.64 12.55
C THR A 420 11.85 22.14 12.66
N THR A 421 12.87 21.77 13.45
CA THR A 421 13.24 20.38 13.67
C THR A 421 13.36 20.05 15.17
N GLU A 422 13.30 18.78 15.53
CA GLU A 422 13.90 18.32 16.78
C GLU A 422 15.43 18.51 16.73
N PRO A 423 16.14 18.40 17.87
CA PRO A 423 17.61 18.41 17.87
C PRO A 423 18.17 17.43 16.85
N LEU A 424 19.06 17.91 16.01
CA LEU A 424 19.64 17.13 14.91
C LEU A 424 20.80 16.25 15.40
N ALA A 425 20.81 14.99 15.02
CA ALA A 425 21.98 14.15 15.22
C ALA A 425 23.16 14.63 14.34
N SER A 426 24.37 14.26 14.69
CA SER A 426 25.54 14.62 13.87
C SER A 426 25.40 14.13 12.44
N GLY A 427 25.48 15.05 11.48
CA GLY A 427 25.31 14.79 10.05
C GLY A 427 23.84 14.74 9.58
N ALA A 428 22.87 14.94 10.48
CA ALA A 428 21.48 15.07 10.08
C ALA A 428 21.18 16.49 9.57
N SER A 429 20.30 16.59 8.58
CA SER A 429 19.87 17.87 8.00
C SER A 429 18.53 17.75 7.27
N VAL A 430 17.94 18.89 6.94
CA VAL A 430 16.76 18.97 6.08
C VAL A 430 17.08 19.79 4.83
N ILE A 431 16.89 19.19 3.65
CA ILE A 431 17.06 19.91 2.37
C ILE A 431 15.70 20.46 1.95
N ILE A 432 15.64 21.76 1.74
CA ILE A 432 14.44 22.45 1.28
C ILE A 432 14.53 22.67 -0.22
N LYS A 433 13.55 22.15 -0.95
CA LYS A 433 13.47 22.26 -2.40
C LYS A 433 12.15 22.90 -2.81
N VAL A 434 12.17 23.55 -3.97
CA VAL A 434 10.98 24.17 -4.58
C VAL A 434 10.92 23.85 -6.06
N ARG A 435 9.71 23.79 -6.59
CA ARG A 435 9.43 23.85 -8.03
C ARG A 435 8.22 24.72 -8.27
N GLY A 436 8.11 25.30 -9.45
CA GLY A 436 7.02 26.18 -9.81
C GLY A 436 6.41 25.84 -11.15
N ASP A 437 5.20 26.34 -11.38
CA ASP A 437 4.44 26.18 -12.60
C ASP A 437 4.40 24.72 -13.09
N ASN A 438 4.96 24.43 -14.27
CA ASN A 438 5.02 23.09 -14.85
C ASN A 438 6.44 22.47 -14.74
N GLU A 439 7.25 22.96 -13.83
CA GLU A 439 8.59 22.42 -13.62
C GLU A 439 8.51 20.98 -13.11
N THR A 440 9.28 20.08 -13.71
CA THR A 440 9.42 18.70 -13.25
C THR A 440 10.59 18.52 -12.29
N ALA A 441 11.61 19.36 -12.43
CA ALA A 441 12.81 19.34 -11.60
C ALA A 441 12.64 20.16 -10.34
N TRP A 442 13.27 19.69 -9.25
CA TRP A 442 13.32 20.40 -7.98
C TRP A 442 14.56 21.27 -7.89
N THR A 443 14.39 22.51 -7.49
CA THR A 443 15.47 23.46 -7.18
C THR A 443 15.72 23.49 -5.69
N THR A 444 16.95 23.24 -5.25
CA THR A 444 17.32 23.34 -3.82
C THR A 444 17.40 24.82 -3.42
N LEU A 445 16.68 25.20 -2.38
CA LEU A 445 16.73 26.52 -1.78
C LEU A 445 17.82 26.63 -0.71
N SER A 446 17.81 25.69 0.25
CA SER A 446 18.79 25.66 1.33
C SER A 446 18.90 24.25 1.94
N THR A 447 19.88 24.09 2.81
CA THR A 447 20.00 22.98 3.73
C THR A 447 19.92 23.51 5.15
N HIS A 448 19.03 22.93 5.97
CA HIS A 448 18.85 23.24 7.37
C HIS A 448 19.60 22.18 8.20
N ASP A 449 20.68 22.57 8.83
CA ASP A 449 21.58 21.72 9.64
C ASP A 449 21.77 22.26 11.06
N THR A 450 20.90 23.14 11.49
CA THR A 450 20.89 23.80 12.80
C THR A 450 19.69 23.36 13.61
N ASP A 451 19.87 23.09 14.88
CA ASP A 451 18.81 22.66 15.80
C ASP A 451 17.70 23.70 15.94
N GLY A 452 16.47 23.21 15.99
CA GLY A 452 15.29 24.00 16.32
C GLY A 452 14.67 24.71 15.13
N SER A 453 14.22 25.95 15.33
CA SER A 453 13.52 26.75 14.31
C SER A 453 14.43 27.81 13.72
N VAL A 454 14.61 27.78 12.42
CA VAL A 454 15.42 28.75 11.70
C VAL A 454 14.59 29.41 10.60
N ASP A 455 14.61 30.75 10.61
CA ASP A 455 13.96 31.59 9.61
C ASP A 455 14.93 31.93 8.48
N TYR A 456 14.54 31.59 7.29
CA TYR A 456 15.28 31.90 6.06
C TYR A 456 14.59 33.08 5.35
N ALA A 457 15.15 34.27 5.52
CA ALA A 457 14.67 35.43 4.81
C ALA A 457 15.12 35.39 3.34
N MET A 458 14.19 35.56 2.42
CA MET A 458 14.42 35.49 0.99
C MET A 458 14.52 36.88 0.33
N ILE A 459 15.13 37.84 0.97
CA ILE A 459 15.36 39.17 0.39
C ILE A 459 16.44 39.01 -0.71
N GLY A 460 15.99 38.87 -1.94
CA GLY A 460 16.88 38.76 -3.11
C GLY A 460 17.59 37.44 -3.25
N ILE A 461 16.84 36.33 -3.11
CA ILE A 461 17.44 34.99 -3.08
C ILE A 461 18.13 34.63 -4.36
N VAL A 462 19.32 34.27 -4.07
CA VAL A 462 20.22 33.55 -4.89
C VAL A 462 20.08 32.09 -4.47
N SER A 463 19.62 31.20 -5.36
CA SER A 463 19.71 29.76 -5.14
C SER A 463 21.15 29.38 -4.80
N ALA A 464 21.42 28.17 -4.33
CA ALA A 464 22.79 27.67 -4.14
C ALA A 464 23.67 27.82 -5.41
N THR A 465 23.05 28.06 -6.57
CA THR A 465 23.68 28.38 -7.85
C THR A 465 23.76 29.88 -8.15
N GLY A 466 23.36 30.74 -7.23
CA GLY A 466 23.44 32.19 -7.41
C GLY A 466 22.21 32.84 -8.07
N LEU A 467 21.14 32.10 -8.37
CA LEU A 467 19.94 32.61 -9.03
C LEU A 467 18.77 32.74 -8.05
N ALA A 468 18.14 33.90 -8.00
CA ALA A 468 16.87 34.09 -7.27
C ALA A 468 15.81 33.15 -7.88
N TYR A 469 15.11 32.38 -7.04
CA TYR A 469 13.95 31.62 -7.49
C TYR A 469 12.84 32.61 -7.79
N GLY A 470 12.62 32.85 -9.08
CA GLY A 470 11.80 33.95 -9.56
C GLY A 470 10.32 33.82 -9.24
N THR A 471 9.56 34.82 -9.72
CA THR A 471 8.10 34.86 -9.62
C THR A 471 7.46 33.73 -10.42
N ARG A 472 6.47 33.05 -9.85
CA ARG A 472 5.71 31.94 -10.44
C ARG A 472 4.21 32.12 -10.21
N SER A 473 3.37 31.52 -11.06
CA SER A 473 1.93 31.48 -10.82
C SER A 473 1.59 30.54 -9.66
N GLN A 474 2.39 29.51 -9.47
CA GLN A 474 2.22 28.51 -8.43
C GLN A 474 3.56 27.89 -8.03
N MET A 475 3.64 27.42 -6.78
CA MET A 475 4.85 26.79 -6.23
C MET A 475 4.51 25.61 -5.35
N GLN A 476 5.39 24.60 -5.36
CA GLN A 476 5.33 23.43 -4.49
C GLN A 476 6.67 23.26 -3.80
N PHE A 477 6.66 22.83 -2.54
CA PHE A 477 7.87 22.59 -1.76
C PHE A 477 8.04 21.12 -1.45
N ARG A 478 9.30 20.69 -1.36
CA ARG A 478 9.70 19.38 -0.85
C ARG A 478 10.74 19.59 0.23
N LEU A 479 10.52 18.93 1.37
CA LEU A 479 11.47 18.88 2.47
C LEU A 479 11.99 17.46 2.57
N GLU A 480 13.30 17.29 2.44
CA GLU A 480 13.97 15.98 2.49
C GLU A 480 14.75 15.87 3.80
N SER A 481 14.42 14.87 4.61
CA SER A 481 15.14 14.54 5.83
C SER A 481 16.34 13.67 5.50
N ILE A 482 17.51 14.13 5.89
CA ILE A 482 18.79 13.42 5.76
C ILE A 482 19.24 13.00 7.17
N GLY A 483 19.82 11.80 7.29
CA GLY A 483 20.37 11.31 8.54
C GLY A 483 19.35 11.17 9.69
N GLY A 484 18.07 11.08 9.35
CA GLY A 484 17.01 10.90 10.33
C GLY A 484 16.50 12.17 10.98
N ALA A 485 16.69 13.34 10.37
CA ALA A 485 16.19 14.61 10.87
C ALA A 485 14.65 14.56 11.05
N VAL A 486 14.18 14.93 12.23
CA VAL A 486 12.74 14.99 12.54
C VAL A 486 12.22 16.41 12.30
N ILE A 487 11.28 16.57 11.37
CA ILE A 487 10.70 17.85 11.01
C ILE A 487 9.44 18.08 11.84
N THR A 488 9.39 19.19 12.56
CA THR A 488 8.26 19.56 13.43
C THR A 488 7.41 20.69 12.86
N GLY A 489 7.92 21.41 11.86
CA GLY A 489 7.17 22.48 11.22
C GLY A 489 7.84 23.02 9.96
N PHE A 490 7.01 23.54 9.09
CA PHE A 490 7.41 24.30 7.91
C PHE A 490 6.41 25.40 7.65
N SER A 491 6.88 26.61 7.40
CA SER A 491 6.04 27.71 6.93
C SER A 491 6.73 28.48 5.82
N VAL A 492 5.95 29.03 4.91
CA VAL A 492 6.43 29.87 3.83
C VAL A 492 5.55 31.09 3.66
N THR A 493 6.16 32.26 3.50
CA THR A 493 5.50 33.52 3.29
C THR A 493 5.71 34.01 1.87
N PHE A 494 4.64 34.35 1.22
CA PHE A 494 4.60 34.82 -0.17
C PHE A 494 4.22 36.28 -0.27
N ASN A 495 4.78 36.95 -1.28
CA ASN A 495 4.28 38.20 -1.82
C ASN A 495 3.49 37.91 -3.10
N GLU A 496 2.33 38.54 -3.25
CA GLU A 496 1.54 38.48 -4.46
C GLU A 496 1.92 39.63 -5.38
N ILE A 497 2.18 39.29 -6.64
CA ILE A 497 2.56 40.26 -7.67
C ILE A 497 1.51 40.17 -8.77
N PRO A 498 0.78 41.25 -9.08
CA PRO A 498 -0.15 41.26 -10.19
C PRO A 498 0.54 40.87 -11.49
N SER A 499 -0.06 39.92 -12.22
CA SER A 499 0.50 39.44 -13.51
C SER A 499 0.28 40.45 -14.64
N ASN A 500 -0.65 41.38 -14.48
CA ASN A 500 -0.96 42.43 -15.48
C ASN A 500 -0.43 43.77 -15.03
N THR A 501 0.66 44.23 -15.60
CA THR A 501 0.99 45.61 -15.73
C THR A 501 0.06 46.21 -16.82
N TYR A 502 -1.01 46.89 -16.42
CA TYR A 502 -1.74 47.71 -17.37
C TYR A 502 -0.80 48.82 -17.81
N SER A 503 -0.27 48.72 -19.01
CA SER A 503 0.34 49.86 -19.64
C SER A 503 -0.77 50.83 -20.02
N TYR A 504 -1.00 51.87 -19.21
CA TYR A 504 -1.79 53.00 -19.63
C TYR A 504 -1.02 53.66 -20.76
N ALA A 505 -1.53 53.52 -21.98
CA ALA A 505 -1.10 54.38 -23.08
C ALA A 505 -1.58 55.78 -22.71
N THR A 506 -0.66 56.63 -22.24
CA THR A 506 -0.89 58.05 -22.19
C THR A 506 -1.06 58.55 -23.61
N LYS A 507 -2.26 59.00 -23.95
CA LYS A 507 -2.54 59.75 -25.16
C LYS A 507 -1.86 61.12 -25.12
#